data_87c497b23ba38b107c3d792f0a22a8e1
#
_entry.id   87c497b23ba38b107c3d792f0a22a8e1
#
_cell.length_a   1.000
_cell.length_b   1.000
_cell.length_c   1.000
_cell.angle_alpha   90.00
_cell.angle_beta   90.00
_cell.angle_gamma   90.00
#
_symmetry.space_group_name_H-M   'P 1'
#
loop_
_entity.id
_entity.type
_entity.pdbx_description
1 polymer ?
#
loop_
_entity_poly.entity_id
_entity_poly.type
_entity_poly.pdbx_seq_one_letter_code
_entity_poly.pdbx_strand_id
1 'polypeptide(L)'
;MDGEKRSDFRLTLPELGASNGMSAHQLDRAFRRVMGISPRQYADAQRMRLLKTYLKKGDDVTTALYGAGFGSSSRLYERAPGHLGMTPAAYRQGGAGMEIHYTIVNSPLGRLLVGATARGISALYLGKEDSPLETELQKEYPRAEIRHDRNGMQGWVGKILEHLRGHEPNLDLPTDVQATAFQRRVWEELRKIPYGTTKTYSQVARAIGKPTAIRAVARACATNPVSVVVPCHRVVREDGNLAGYRWGLERKRELLEHEFAQKPLLKAKTKTA
;
A
#
# COMPACT_ATOMS: atom_id res chain seq x y z
N MET A 1 29.98 23.14 17.95
CA MET A 1 28.74 23.92 18.22
C MET A 1 28.04 24.13 16.90
N ASP A 2 27.28 23.13 16.45
CA ASP A 2 26.49 23.25 15.24
C ASP A 2 25.03 23.14 15.63
N GLY A 3 24.38 24.32 15.65
CA GLY A 3 22.97 24.42 15.92
C GLY A 3 22.15 23.82 14.79
N GLU A 4 21.67 22.59 14.98
CA GLU A 4 20.64 22.02 14.14
C GLU A 4 19.45 22.97 14.10
N LYS A 5 19.25 23.63 12.96
CA LYS A 5 18.04 24.39 12.65
C LYS A 5 16.84 23.45 12.77
N ARG A 6 16.16 23.49 13.92
CA ARG A 6 14.79 22.96 14.04
C ARG A 6 13.95 23.64 12.99
N SER A 7 13.61 22.93 11.92
CA SER A 7 12.68 23.42 10.90
C SER A 7 11.30 23.54 11.57
N ASP A 8 10.93 24.77 11.84
CA ASP A 8 9.67 25.11 12.48
C ASP A 8 8.54 24.93 11.45
N PHE A 9 7.91 23.74 11.42
CA PHE A 9 6.77 23.43 10.55
C PHE A 9 5.47 24.15 10.98
N ARG A 10 5.58 25.32 11.65
CA ARG A 10 4.45 26.04 12.20
C ARG A 10 3.88 27.12 11.28
N LEU A 11 4.51 27.40 10.14
CA LEU A 11 4.00 28.39 9.19
C LEU A 11 2.59 28.00 8.70
N THR A 12 1.66 28.89 8.92
CA THR A 12 0.28 28.75 8.42
C THR A 12 0.23 29.03 6.90
N LEU A 13 -0.81 28.58 6.23
CA LEU A 13 -0.98 28.84 4.80
C LEU A 13 -1.00 30.34 4.45
N PRO A 14 -1.66 31.21 5.24
CA PRO A 14 -1.59 32.67 5.06
C PRO A 14 -0.15 33.22 5.18
N GLU A 15 0.62 32.81 6.17
CA GLU A 15 1.99 33.25 6.37
C GLU A 15 2.91 32.83 5.22
N LEU A 16 2.77 31.57 4.76
CA LEU A 16 3.46 31.07 3.56
C LEU A 16 3.04 31.81 2.29
N GLY A 17 1.78 32.17 2.18
CA GLY A 17 1.28 32.99 1.07
C GLY A 17 1.90 34.37 1.10
N ALA A 18 1.84 35.05 2.24
CA ALA A 18 2.38 36.39 2.42
C ALA A 18 3.89 36.47 2.11
N SER A 19 4.68 35.48 2.59
CA SER A 19 6.12 35.41 2.32
C SER A 19 6.47 35.19 0.84
N ASN A 20 5.50 34.77 0.01
CA ASN A 20 5.67 34.56 -1.43
C ASN A 20 4.82 35.52 -2.28
N GLY A 21 4.31 36.61 -1.70
CA GLY A 21 3.49 37.59 -2.42
C GLY A 21 2.15 37.05 -2.93
N MET A 22 1.62 36.00 -2.30
CA MET A 22 0.40 35.33 -2.71
C MET A 22 -0.64 35.33 -1.59
N SER A 23 -1.91 35.37 -1.96
CA SER A 23 -2.96 35.03 -1.00
C SER A 23 -2.93 33.52 -0.67
N ALA A 24 -3.46 33.14 0.49
CA ALA A 24 -3.57 31.73 0.89
C ALA A 24 -4.28 30.87 -0.18
N HIS A 25 -5.31 31.44 -0.84
CA HIS A 25 -6.04 30.77 -1.90
C HIS A 25 -5.22 30.60 -3.19
N GLN A 26 -4.46 31.62 -3.58
CA GLN A 26 -3.56 31.54 -4.72
C GLN A 26 -2.46 30.49 -4.47
N LEU A 27 -1.88 30.48 -3.28
CA LEU A 27 -0.88 29.48 -2.89
C LEU A 27 -1.47 28.06 -2.88
N ASP A 28 -2.66 27.85 -2.31
CA ASP A 28 -3.33 26.54 -2.31
C ASP A 28 -3.56 26.05 -3.74
N ARG A 29 -4.05 26.91 -4.63
CA ARG A 29 -4.29 26.58 -6.04
C ARG A 29 -2.99 26.26 -6.78
N ALA A 30 -1.96 27.08 -6.64
CA ALA A 30 -0.65 26.86 -7.27
C ALA A 30 -0.01 25.57 -6.77
N PHE A 31 -0.04 25.34 -5.45
CA PHE A 31 0.50 24.14 -4.83
C PHE A 31 -0.22 22.88 -5.30
N ARG A 32 -1.56 22.90 -5.38
CA ARG A 32 -2.35 21.78 -5.91
C ARG A 32 -2.06 21.50 -7.38
N ARG A 33 -1.80 22.53 -8.18
CA ARG A 33 -1.44 22.38 -9.59
C ARG A 33 -0.11 21.65 -9.75
N VAL A 34 0.90 21.98 -8.94
CA VAL A 34 2.23 21.40 -9.03
C VAL A 34 2.32 20.04 -8.32
N MET A 35 1.80 19.98 -7.09
CA MET A 35 1.97 18.82 -6.21
C MET A 35 0.81 17.82 -6.25
N GLY A 36 -0.30 18.18 -6.88
CA GLY A 36 -1.51 17.34 -6.94
C GLY A 36 -2.28 17.19 -5.63
N ILE A 37 -1.79 17.79 -4.55
CA ILE A 37 -2.39 17.74 -3.21
C ILE A 37 -2.34 19.13 -2.56
N SER A 38 -3.17 19.38 -1.54
CA SER A 38 -3.11 20.65 -0.83
C SER A 38 -1.84 20.80 0.02
N PRO A 39 -1.38 22.01 0.32
CA PRO A 39 -0.28 22.25 1.26
C PRO A 39 -0.48 21.54 2.59
N ARG A 40 -1.69 21.54 3.11
CA ARG A 40 -2.04 20.83 4.36
C ARG A 40 -1.84 19.31 4.25
N GLN A 41 -2.31 18.71 3.15
CA GLN A 41 -2.12 17.27 2.90
C GLN A 41 -0.64 16.92 2.74
N TYR A 42 0.13 17.79 2.10
CA TYR A 42 1.57 17.63 1.97
C TYR A 42 2.27 17.71 3.33
N ALA A 43 1.96 18.74 4.13
CA ALA A 43 2.51 18.90 5.48
C ALA A 43 2.15 17.71 6.39
N ASP A 44 0.90 17.24 6.34
CA ASP A 44 0.47 16.05 7.09
C ASP A 44 1.23 14.78 6.66
N ALA A 45 1.49 14.62 5.36
CA ALA A 45 2.30 13.51 4.84
C ALA A 45 3.77 13.59 5.30
N GLN A 46 4.36 14.79 5.33
CA GLN A 46 5.73 14.99 5.85
C GLN A 46 5.80 14.73 7.35
N ARG A 47 4.84 15.26 8.15
CA ARG A 47 4.76 14.95 9.58
C ARG A 47 4.67 13.45 9.84
N MET A 48 3.85 12.74 9.07
CA MET A 48 3.71 11.29 9.20
C MET A 48 5.00 10.56 8.81
N ARG A 49 5.72 11.04 7.80
CA ARG A 49 7.03 10.49 7.41
C ARG A 49 8.06 10.69 8.53
N LEU A 50 8.13 11.88 9.11
CA LEU A 50 9.01 12.19 10.24
C LEU A 50 8.66 11.33 11.46
N LEU A 51 7.38 11.22 11.80
CA LEU A 51 6.91 10.35 12.88
C LEU A 51 7.41 8.91 12.68
N LYS A 52 7.26 8.36 11.46
CA LYS A 52 7.77 7.01 11.13
C LYS A 52 9.28 6.90 11.34
N THR A 53 10.03 7.93 10.98
CA THR A 53 11.48 7.96 11.16
C THR A 53 11.86 7.94 12.63
N TYR A 54 11.23 8.77 13.47
CA TYR A 54 11.46 8.82 14.90
C TYR A 54 11.09 7.49 15.58
N LEU A 55 9.90 6.96 15.28
CA LEU A 55 9.45 5.68 15.82
C LEU A 55 10.37 4.51 15.44
N LYS A 56 10.90 4.50 14.21
CA LYS A 56 11.89 3.49 13.75
C LYS A 56 13.24 3.62 14.45
N LYS A 57 13.63 4.84 14.87
CA LYS A 57 14.85 5.08 15.66
C LYS A 57 14.70 4.61 17.12
N GLY A 58 13.48 4.29 17.56
CA GLY A 58 13.20 3.84 18.91
C GLY A 58 12.69 4.94 19.84
N ASP A 59 12.50 6.17 19.35
CA ASP A 59 11.97 7.28 20.15
C ASP A 59 10.60 6.90 20.71
N ASP A 60 10.28 7.34 21.92
CA ASP A 60 8.96 7.13 22.48
C ASP A 60 7.88 7.87 21.65
N VAL A 61 6.63 7.41 21.76
CA VAL A 61 5.53 7.93 20.94
C VAL A 61 5.31 9.42 21.15
N THR A 62 5.52 9.92 22.35
CA THR A 62 5.32 11.34 22.71
C THR A 62 6.40 12.20 22.10
N THR A 63 7.65 11.82 22.25
CA THR A 63 8.81 12.49 21.63
C THR A 63 8.70 12.48 20.11
N ALA A 64 8.40 11.31 19.51
CA ALA A 64 8.20 11.17 18.07
C ALA A 64 7.05 12.04 17.54
N LEU A 65 5.96 12.16 18.30
CA LEU A 65 4.79 12.98 17.98
C LEU A 65 5.16 14.47 17.88
N TYR A 66 5.76 15.00 18.94
CA TYR A 66 6.13 16.41 18.99
C TYR A 66 7.28 16.73 18.03
N GLY A 67 8.29 15.83 17.92
CA GLY A 67 9.37 15.95 16.96
C GLY A 67 8.89 15.94 15.50
N ALA A 68 7.81 15.25 15.22
CA ALA A 68 7.17 15.25 13.89
C ALA A 68 6.23 16.46 13.66
N GLY A 69 6.04 17.34 14.65
CA GLY A 69 5.22 18.56 14.52
C GLY A 69 3.71 18.33 14.68
N PHE A 70 3.29 17.29 15.38
CA PHE A 70 1.89 17.12 15.78
C PHE A 70 1.60 17.94 17.05
N GLY A 71 0.47 18.66 17.05
CA GLY A 71 0.10 19.53 18.19
C GLY A 71 -0.57 18.81 19.37
N SER A 72 -1.01 17.56 19.20
CA SER A 72 -1.62 16.76 20.28
C SER A 72 -1.64 15.27 19.96
N SER A 73 -1.63 14.45 21.01
CA SER A 73 -1.75 13.00 20.91
C SER A 73 -3.11 12.56 20.31
N SER A 74 -4.21 13.19 20.70
CA SER A 74 -5.54 12.85 20.17
C SER A 74 -5.59 12.92 18.64
N ARG A 75 -5.07 14.00 18.05
CA ARG A 75 -4.99 14.15 16.59
C ARG A 75 -4.12 13.09 15.91
N LEU A 76 -3.08 12.62 16.61
CA LEU A 76 -2.25 11.53 16.13
C LEU A 76 -3.04 10.22 16.15
N TYR A 77 -3.65 9.86 17.29
CA TYR A 77 -4.37 8.58 17.43
C TYR A 77 -5.60 8.47 16.52
N GLU A 78 -6.28 9.59 16.23
CA GLU A 78 -7.36 9.63 15.24
C GLU A 78 -6.85 9.35 13.82
N ARG A 79 -5.65 9.83 13.47
CA ARG A 79 -5.11 9.75 12.12
C ARG A 79 -4.13 8.60 11.92
N ALA A 80 -3.44 8.18 12.97
CA ALA A 80 -2.41 7.16 12.91
C ALA A 80 -2.91 5.81 12.37
N PRO A 81 -4.08 5.27 12.76
CA PRO A 81 -4.57 4.02 12.18
C PRO A 81 -4.74 4.11 10.67
N GLY A 82 -5.21 5.27 10.15
CA GLY A 82 -5.33 5.50 8.72
C GLY A 82 -4.01 5.66 7.96
N HIS A 83 -2.91 6.02 8.64
CA HIS A 83 -1.62 6.30 8.02
C HIS A 83 -0.54 5.28 8.35
N LEU A 84 -0.60 4.68 9.54
CA LEU A 84 0.35 3.66 10.00
C LEU A 84 -0.20 2.24 9.79
N GLY A 85 -1.52 2.10 9.65
CA GLY A 85 -2.19 0.79 9.62
C GLY A 85 -2.30 0.15 11.02
N MET A 86 -1.68 0.77 12.02
CA MET A 86 -1.64 0.33 13.41
C MET A 86 -1.47 1.52 14.33
N THR A 87 -1.48 1.29 15.65
CA THR A 87 -1.15 2.33 16.61
C THR A 87 0.32 2.77 16.49
N PRO A 88 0.66 4.03 16.86
CA PRO A 88 2.05 4.49 16.87
C PRO A 88 2.96 3.61 17.72
N ALA A 89 2.45 3.08 18.84
CA ALA A 89 3.19 2.18 19.72
C ALA A 89 3.55 0.85 19.02
N ALA A 90 2.60 0.21 18.36
CA ALA A 90 2.84 -1.01 17.58
C ALA A 90 3.81 -0.75 16.41
N TYR A 91 3.69 0.41 15.73
CA TYR A 91 4.61 0.79 14.67
C TYR A 91 6.05 1.01 15.18
N ARG A 92 6.22 1.67 16.33
CA ARG A 92 7.52 1.83 16.99
C ARG A 92 8.18 0.49 17.28
N GLN A 93 7.37 -0.48 17.66
CA GLN A 93 7.83 -1.84 17.96
C GLN A 93 8.10 -2.69 16.69
N GLY A 94 8.02 -2.11 15.48
CA GLY A 94 8.38 -2.80 14.22
C GLY A 94 7.60 -4.08 13.96
N GLY A 95 6.33 -4.11 14.40
CA GLY A 95 5.50 -5.31 14.38
C GLY A 95 5.63 -6.19 15.63
N ALA A 96 6.30 -5.72 16.67
CA ALA A 96 6.37 -6.46 17.94
C ALA A 96 4.95 -6.74 18.46
N GLY A 97 4.69 -7.99 18.84
CA GLY A 97 3.35 -8.46 19.19
C GLY A 97 2.46 -8.83 18.00
N MET A 98 2.97 -8.72 16.77
CA MET A 98 2.34 -9.37 15.61
C MET A 98 2.91 -10.77 15.46
N GLU A 99 2.03 -11.75 15.43
CA GLU A 99 2.35 -13.11 15.03
C GLU A 99 1.94 -13.26 13.56
N ILE A 100 2.92 -13.57 12.70
CA ILE A 100 2.70 -13.79 11.28
C ILE A 100 3.03 -15.25 10.98
N HIS A 101 2.01 -15.98 10.58
CA HIS A 101 2.17 -17.31 10.04
C HIS A 101 2.40 -17.20 8.54
N TYR A 102 3.37 -17.93 7.99
CA TYR A 102 3.60 -17.95 6.55
C TYR A 102 3.78 -19.37 6.02
N THR A 103 3.48 -19.55 4.76
CA THR A 103 3.80 -20.75 4.00
C THR A 103 4.31 -20.38 2.62
N ILE A 104 5.09 -21.26 1.99
CA ILE A 104 5.54 -21.08 0.62
C ILE A 104 5.14 -22.31 -0.19
N VAL A 105 4.46 -22.06 -1.30
CA VAL A 105 3.94 -23.11 -2.17
C VAL A 105 4.32 -22.85 -3.64
N ASN A 106 4.22 -23.88 -4.46
CA ASN A 106 4.32 -23.73 -5.91
C ASN A 106 3.06 -23.06 -6.46
N SER A 107 3.23 -22.13 -7.36
CA SER A 107 2.15 -21.47 -8.09
C SER A 107 2.47 -21.43 -9.60
N PRO A 108 1.49 -21.10 -10.47
CA PRO A 108 1.74 -20.89 -11.89
C PRO A 108 2.82 -19.82 -12.18
N LEU A 109 3.04 -18.89 -11.24
CA LEU A 109 4.00 -17.77 -11.35
C LEU A 109 5.32 -18.01 -10.61
N GLY A 110 5.61 -19.25 -10.25
CA GLY A 110 6.78 -19.65 -9.45
C GLY A 110 6.45 -19.85 -7.98
N ARG A 111 7.41 -19.53 -7.09
CA ARG A 111 7.22 -19.68 -5.64
C ARG A 111 6.32 -18.56 -5.11
N LEU A 112 5.34 -18.93 -4.31
CA LEU A 112 4.36 -18.04 -3.71
C LEU A 112 4.48 -18.11 -2.19
N LEU A 113 4.90 -17.01 -1.56
CA LEU A 113 4.81 -16.84 -0.11
C LEU A 113 3.49 -16.17 0.24
N VAL A 114 2.76 -16.78 1.15
CA VAL A 114 1.55 -16.23 1.77
C VAL A 114 1.83 -16.08 3.25
N GLY A 115 1.77 -14.84 3.76
CA GLY A 115 1.87 -14.51 5.17
C GLY A 115 0.55 -13.94 5.69
N ALA A 116 0.15 -14.34 6.89
CA ALA A 116 -1.10 -13.89 7.49
C ALA A 116 -0.99 -13.74 9.01
N THR A 117 -1.82 -12.88 9.55
CA THR A 117 -2.14 -12.81 10.98
C THR A 117 -3.50 -13.47 11.23
N ALA A 118 -3.94 -13.53 12.48
CA ALA A 118 -5.30 -13.96 12.81
C ALA A 118 -6.40 -13.11 12.14
N ARG A 119 -6.07 -11.90 11.64
CA ARG A 119 -7.02 -10.95 11.03
C ARG A 119 -7.09 -11.01 9.52
N GLY A 120 -6.09 -11.60 8.86
CA GLY A 120 -6.07 -11.71 7.40
C GLY A 120 -4.67 -11.74 6.79
N ILE A 121 -4.64 -11.76 5.47
CA ILE A 121 -3.41 -11.80 4.66
C ILE A 121 -2.62 -10.50 4.89
N SER A 122 -1.36 -10.62 5.31
CA SER A 122 -0.42 -9.52 5.54
C SER A 122 0.67 -9.43 4.47
N ALA A 123 1.00 -10.56 3.84
CA ALA A 123 2.01 -10.65 2.79
C ALA A 123 1.61 -11.64 1.70
N LEU A 124 1.85 -11.28 0.44
CA LEU A 124 1.75 -12.18 -0.70
C LEU A 124 2.84 -11.83 -1.69
N TYR A 125 3.86 -12.68 -1.73
CA TYR A 125 5.08 -12.45 -2.48
C TYR A 125 5.30 -13.53 -3.53
N LEU A 126 5.83 -13.13 -4.68
CA LEU A 126 6.12 -14.01 -5.80
C LEU A 126 7.62 -14.00 -6.10
N GLY A 127 8.22 -15.16 -6.25
CA GLY A 127 9.65 -15.32 -6.49
C GLY A 127 10.01 -16.57 -7.26
N LYS A 128 11.33 -16.77 -7.45
CA LYS A 128 11.87 -18.00 -8.02
C LYS A 128 12.28 -18.99 -6.92
N GLU A 129 12.71 -18.48 -5.77
CA GLU A 129 13.28 -19.22 -4.65
C GLU A 129 12.65 -18.76 -3.33
N ASP A 130 12.69 -19.62 -2.32
CA ASP A 130 12.06 -19.41 -1.01
C ASP A 130 12.83 -18.37 -0.16
N SER A 131 14.15 -18.52 -0.07
CA SER A 131 14.99 -17.70 0.81
C SER A 131 14.91 -16.19 0.56
N PRO A 132 14.88 -15.68 -0.70
CA PRO A 132 14.62 -14.25 -0.95
C PRO A 132 13.25 -13.78 -0.48
N LEU A 133 12.21 -14.63 -0.56
CA LEU A 133 10.85 -14.30 -0.12
C LEU A 133 10.79 -14.21 1.41
N GLU A 134 11.42 -15.12 2.13
CA GLU A 134 11.53 -15.10 3.59
C GLU A 134 12.32 -13.87 4.07
N THR A 135 13.42 -13.57 3.40
CA THR A 135 14.22 -12.37 3.67
C THR A 135 13.41 -11.10 3.51
N GLU A 136 12.58 -11.02 2.46
CA GLU A 136 11.70 -9.87 2.22
C GLU A 136 10.61 -9.75 3.29
N LEU A 137 10.04 -10.88 3.74
CA LEU A 137 9.08 -10.91 4.84
C LEU A 137 9.69 -10.40 6.14
N GLN A 138 10.91 -10.85 6.46
CA GLN A 138 11.64 -10.41 7.64
C GLN A 138 11.98 -8.91 7.59
N LYS A 139 12.33 -8.38 6.42
CA LYS A 139 12.58 -6.93 6.22
C LYS A 139 11.31 -6.09 6.35
N GLU A 140 10.18 -6.60 5.90
CA GLU A 140 8.89 -5.91 6.01
C GLU A 140 8.42 -5.85 7.47
N TYR A 141 8.64 -6.94 8.24
CA TYR A 141 8.18 -7.11 9.61
C TYR A 141 9.34 -7.50 10.55
N PRO A 142 10.32 -6.60 10.80
CA PRO A 142 11.60 -6.96 11.46
C PRO A 142 11.47 -7.36 12.92
N ARG A 143 10.34 -7.11 13.58
CA ARG A 143 10.09 -7.45 14.99
C ARG A 143 8.80 -8.25 15.19
N ALA A 144 8.20 -8.73 14.13
CA ALA A 144 7.10 -9.68 14.23
C ALA A 144 7.64 -11.06 14.60
N GLU A 145 6.84 -11.83 15.30
CA GLU A 145 7.09 -13.27 15.46
C GLU A 145 6.64 -13.97 14.17
N ILE A 146 7.61 -14.37 13.36
CA ILE A 146 7.34 -14.98 12.05
C ILE A 146 7.52 -16.49 12.19
N ARG A 147 6.43 -17.24 11.96
CA ARG A 147 6.41 -18.70 12.07
C ARG A 147 6.00 -19.33 10.75
N HIS A 148 6.77 -20.34 10.34
CA HIS A 148 6.39 -21.18 9.21
C HIS A 148 5.22 -22.09 9.61
N ASP A 149 4.12 -21.99 8.86
CA ASP A 149 2.91 -22.80 9.08
C ASP A 149 2.58 -23.60 7.83
N ARG A 150 2.67 -24.91 7.92
CA ARG A 150 2.42 -25.81 6.78
C ARG A 150 0.94 -26.06 6.54
N ASN A 151 0.08 -25.90 7.52
CA ASN A 151 -1.30 -26.38 7.48
C ASN A 151 -2.37 -25.33 7.77
N GLY A 152 -2.09 -24.30 8.55
CA GLY A 152 -3.12 -23.36 9.08
C GLY A 152 -3.76 -22.45 8.05
N MET A 153 -3.10 -22.22 6.90
CA MET A 153 -3.58 -21.28 5.87
C MET A 153 -4.11 -21.97 4.60
N GLN A 154 -4.34 -23.30 4.63
CA GLN A 154 -4.73 -24.08 3.44
C GLN A 154 -5.94 -23.52 2.71
N GLY A 155 -6.96 -23.03 3.43
CA GLY A 155 -8.15 -22.43 2.83
C GLY A 155 -7.87 -21.14 2.04
N TRP A 156 -7.01 -20.25 2.55
CA TRP A 156 -6.65 -19.02 1.85
C TRP A 156 -5.67 -19.28 0.71
N VAL A 157 -4.67 -20.13 0.94
CA VAL A 157 -3.72 -20.56 -0.09
C VAL A 157 -4.45 -21.25 -1.25
N GLY A 158 -5.38 -22.15 -0.96
CA GLY A 158 -6.20 -22.80 -1.97
C GLY A 158 -6.96 -21.81 -2.85
N LYS A 159 -7.66 -20.84 -2.24
CA LYS A 159 -8.38 -19.79 -3.00
C LYS A 159 -7.45 -18.93 -3.85
N ILE A 160 -6.26 -18.58 -3.33
CA ILE A 160 -5.26 -17.82 -4.11
C ILE A 160 -4.76 -18.65 -5.30
N LEU A 161 -4.46 -19.93 -5.11
CA LEU A 161 -4.02 -20.80 -6.20
C LEU A 161 -5.10 -21.00 -7.25
N GLU A 162 -6.36 -21.21 -6.85
CA GLU A 162 -7.48 -21.31 -7.80
C GLU A 162 -7.71 -20.01 -8.56
N HIS A 163 -7.54 -18.85 -7.91
CA HIS A 163 -7.57 -17.57 -8.60
C HIS A 163 -6.44 -17.44 -9.64
N LEU A 164 -5.22 -17.82 -9.27
CA LEU A 164 -4.07 -17.81 -10.18
C LEU A 164 -4.21 -18.80 -11.34
N ARG A 165 -5.01 -19.86 -11.19
CA ARG A 165 -5.37 -20.80 -12.26
C ARG A 165 -6.57 -20.34 -13.10
N GLY A 166 -7.21 -19.22 -12.74
CA GLY A 166 -8.37 -18.66 -13.44
C GLY A 166 -9.71 -19.30 -13.07
N HIS A 167 -9.75 -20.18 -12.09
CA HIS A 167 -10.98 -20.85 -11.65
C HIS A 167 -11.83 -20.00 -10.70
N GLU A 168 -11.20 -19.09 -9.96
CA GLU A 168 -11.84 -18.17 -9.01
C GLU A 168 -11.55 -16.72 -9.40
N PRO A 169 -12.41 -16.06 -10.22
CA PRO A 169 -12.15 -14.70 -10.71
C PRO A 169 -12.26 -13.64 -9.61
N ASN A 170 -13.01 -13.90 -8.57
CA ASN A 170 -13.26 -12.99 -7.45
C ASN A 170 -12.51 -13.45 -6.21
N LEU A 171 -11.33 -12.87 -5.98
CA LEU A 171 -10.55 -13.17 -4.79
C LEU A 171 -10.88 -12.17 -3.68
N ASP A 172 -11.88 -12.49 -2.87
CA ASP A 172 -12.20 -11.71 -1.68
C ASP A 172 -11.66 -12.40 -0.43
N LEU A 173 -10.51 -11.92 0.02
CA LEU A 173 -9.83 -12.38 1.23
C LEU A 173 -9.61 -11.21 2.18
N PRO A 174 -9.76 -11.43 3.50
CA PRO A 174 -9.45 -10.42 4.50
C PRO A 174 -7.95 -10.09 4.41
N THR A 175 -7.63 -8.80 4.57
CA THR A 175 -6.23 -8.35 4.56
C THR A 175 -5.91 -7.60 5.83
N ASP A 176 -4.76 -7.90 6.42
CA ASP A 176 -4.19 -7.21 7.57
C ASP A 176 -2.86 -6.56 7.17
N VAL A 177 -2.96 -5.43 6.50
CA VAL A 177 -1.80 -4.72 5.94
C VAL A 177 -1.62 -3.34 6.56
N GLN A 178 -0.36 -2.98 6.78
CA GLN A 178 -0.01 -1.63 7.17
C GLN A 178 -0.11 -0.70 5.97
N ALA A 179 -1.01 0.27 6.02
CA ALA A 179 -1.24 1.18 4.92
C ALA A 179 -1.57 2.60 5.38
N THR A 180 -1.15 3.59 4.61
CA THR A 180 -1.64 4.96 4.75
C THR A 180 -3.11 5.04 4.31
N ALA A 181 -3.84 6.07 4.76
CA ALA A 181 -5.22 6.31 4.30
C ALA A 181 -5.29 6.43 2.77
N PHE A 182 -4.27 7.03 2.14
CA PHE A 182 -4.19 7.14 0.69
C PHE A 182 -3.99 5.75 0.02
N GLN A 183 -3.07 4.94 0.52
CA GLN A 183 -2.85 3.57 0.00
C GLN A 183 -4.12 2.73 0.13
N ARG A 184 -4.80 2.75 1.29
CA ARG A 184 -6.07 2.03 1.49
C ARG A 184 -7.10 2.42 0.44
N ARG A 185 -7.31 3.73 0.24
CA ARG A 185 -8.26 4.25 -0.75
C ARG A 185 -7.89 3.81 -2.17
N VAL A 186 -6.61 3.81 -2.53
CA VAL A 186 -6.15 3.27 -3.81
C VAL A 186 -6.44 1.77 -3.87
N TRP A 187 -6.06 0.99 -2.87
CA TRP A 187 -6.22 -0.47 -2.89
C TRP A 187 -7.68 -0.92 -2.89
N GLU A 188 -8.57 -0.19 -2.20
CA GLU A 188 -10.01 -0.38 -2.28
C GLU A 188 -10.52 -0.17 -3.72
N GLU A 189 -10.01 0.86 -4.41
CA GLU A 189 -10.36 1.08 -5.82
C GLU A 189 -9.76 0.03 -6.75
N LEU A 190 -8.56 -0.47 -6.47
CA LEU A 190 -7.96 -1.56 -7.25
C LEU A 190 -8.79 -2.85 -7.16
N ARG A 191 -9.32 -3.20 -6.00
CA ARG A 191 -10.19 -4.38 -5.80
C ARG A 191 -11.46 -4.34 -6.66
N LYS A 192 -11.92 -3.15 -7.05
CA LYS A 192 -13.10 -2.97 -7.93
C LYS A 192 -12.78 -3.19 -9.41
N ILE A 193 -11.51 -3.33 -9.80
CA ILE A 193 -11.14 -3.59 -11.20
C ILE A 193 -11.47 -5.06 -11.51
N PRO A 194 -12.41 -5.33 -12.43
CA PRO A 194 -12.83 -6.69 -12.71
C PRO A 194 -11.69 -7.54 -13.29
N TYR A 195 -11.76 -8.83 -13.05
CA TYR A 195 -10.88 -9.83 -13.64
C TYR A 195 -10.85 -9.71 -15.17
N GLY A 196 -9.66 -9.81 -15.76
CA GLY A 196 -9.47 -9.65 -17.20
C GLY A 196 -9.77 -8.25 -17.73
N THR A 197 -9.67 -7.21 -16.88
CA THR A 197 -9.76 -5.81 -17.30
C THR A 197 -8.63 -5.00 -16.67
N THR A 198 -8.32 -3.85 -17.27
CA THR A 198 -7.31 -2.94 -16.75
C THR A 198 -7.88 -1.54 -16.56
N LYS A 199 -7.26 -0.76 -15.67
CA LYS A 199 -7.42 0.69 -15.56
C LYS A 199 -6.07 1.36 -15.69
N THR A 200 -6.06 2.62 -16.16
CA THR A 200 -4.84 3.41 -16.14
C THR A 200 -4.63 4.05 -14.76
N TYR A 201 -3.39 4.44 -14.44
CA TYR A 201 -3.10 5.17 -13.19
C TYR A 201 -3.93 6.44 -13.06
N SER A 202 -4.20 7.13 -14.18
CA SER A 202 -5.03 8.34 -14.19
C SER A 202 -6.49 8.03 -13.94
N GLN A 203 -7.02 6.92 -14.46
CA GLN A 203 -8.39 6.48 -14.18
C GLN A 203 -8.57 6.13 -12.70
N VAL A 204 -7.60 5.42 -12.08
CA VAL A 204 -7.61 5.15 -10.64
C VAL A 204 -7.53 6.45 -9.85
N ALA A 205 -6.64 7.38 -10.24
CA ALA A 205 -6.51 8.68 -9.58
C ALA A 205 -7.82 9.49 -9.63
N ARG A 206 -8.51 9.48 -10.77
CA ARG A 206 -9.84 10.11 -10.91
C ARG A 206 -10.89 9.44 -10.03
N ALA A 207 -10.94 8.11 -10.03
CA ALA A 207 -11.91 7.34 -9.25
C ALA A 207 -11.80 7.59 -7.73
N ILE A 208 -10.58 7.78 -7.22
CA ILE A 208 -10.38 8.17 -5.81
C ILE A 208 -10.56 9.68 -5.55
N GLY A 209 -11.03 10.48 -6.52
CA GLY A 209 -11.22 11.91 -6.39
C GLY A 209 -9.92 12.71 -6.26
N LYS A 210 -8.80 12.22 -6.81
CA LYS A 210 -7.47 12.84 -6.77
C LYS A 210 -6.80 12.78 -8.16
N PRO A 211 -7.38 13.41 -9.20
CA PRO A 211 -6.95 13.22 -10.60
C PRO A 211 -5.48 13.57 -10.86
N THR A 212 -4.90 14.46 -10.06
CA THR A 212 -3.49 14.87 -10.18
C THR A 212 -2.52 13.94 -9.42
N ALA A 213 -3.01 12.97 -8.64
CA ALA A 213 -2.19 12.12 -7.78
C ALA A 213 -1.64 10.85 -8.49
N ILE A 214 -1.45 10.89 -9.81
CA ILE A 214 -1.07 9.73 -10.65
C ILE A 214 0.22 9.05 -10.12
N ARG A 215 1.26 9.84 -9.80
CA ARG A 215 2.52 9.31 -9.24
C ARG A 215 2.32 8.67 -7.87
N ALA A 216 1.45 9.23 -7.04
CA ALA A 216 1.15 8.68 -5.72
C ALA A 216 0.36 7.36 -5.84
N VAL A 217 -0.55 7.23 -6.82
CA VAL A 217 -1.23 5.97 -7.16
C VAL A 217 -0.21 4.92 -7.62
N ALA A 218 0.71 5.28 -8.51
CA ALA A 218 1.76 4.38 -8.97
C ALA A 218 2.63 3.89 -7.79
N ARG A 219 2.98 4.77 -6.86
CA ARG A 219 3.71 4.40 -5.64
C ARG A 219 2.89 3.47 -4.73
N ALA A 220 1.59 3.72 -4.57
CA ALA A 220 0.71 2.84 -3.81
C ALA A 220 0.62 1.44 -4.43
N CYS A 221 0.61 1.32 -5.76
CA CYS A 221 0.70 0.04 -6.45
C CYS A 221 2.06 -0.65 -6.22
N ALA A 222 3.17 0.08 -6.31
CA ALA A 222 4.52 -0.46 -6.14
C ALA A 222 4.81 -0.93 -4.71
N THR A 223 4.14 -0.36 -3.71
CA THR A 223 4.30 -0.71 -2.28
C THR A 223 3.21 -1.65 -1.75
N ASN A 224 2.45 -2.28 -2.61
CA ASN A 224 1.42 -3.25 -2.23
C ASN A 224 2.07 -4.56 -1.72
N PRO A 225 1.89 -4.93 -0.43
CA PRO A 225 2.48 -6.16 0.11
C PRO A 225 1.63 -7.40 -0.15
N VAL A 226 0.39 -7.24 -0.61
CA VAL A 226 -0.60 -8.30 -0.83
C VAL A 226 -1.03 -8.34 -2.30
N SER A 227 -0.04 -8.41 -3.19
CA SER A 227 -0.29 -8.52 -4.63
C SER A 227 -1.24 -9.67 -4.95
N VAL A 228 -1.94 -9.61 -6.06
CA VAL A 228 -3.01 -10.53 -6.45
C VAL A 228 -4.30 -10.30 -5.65
N VAL A 229 -4.28 -10.38 -4.31
CA VAL A 229 -5.45 -10.04 -3.46
C VAL A 229 -5.86 -8.58 -3.65
N VAL A 230 -4.86 -7.69 -3.71
CA VAL A 230 -5.06 -6.32 -4.22
C VAL A 230 -4.44 -6.27 -5.62
N PRO A 231 -5.24 -6.26 -6.70
CA PRO A 231 -4.78 -6.53 -8.06
C PRO A 231 -4.09 -5.32 -8.70
N CYS A 232 -2.94 -4.90 -8.15
CA CYS A 232 -2.16 -3.79 -8.70
C CYS A 232 -1.54 -4.10 -10.07
N HIS A 233 -1.48 -5.36 -10.49
CA HIS A 233 -1.12 -5.77 -11.84
C HIS A 233 -2.12 -5.30 -12.90
N ARG A 234 -3.40 -5.08 -12.55
CA ARG A 234 -4.45 -4.55 -13.45
C ARG A 234 -4.33 -3.05 -13.72
N VAL A 235 -3.30 -2.37 -13.16
CA VAL A 235 -3.07 -0.95 -13.43
C VAL A 235 -1.92 -0.79 -14.43
N VAL A 236 -2.20 -0.09 -15.54
CA VAL A 236 -1.29 0.10 -16.68
C VAL A 236 -1.06 1.58 -16.94
N ARG A 237 -0.15 1.92 -17.84
CA ARG A 237 0.06 3.29 -18.32
C ARG A 237 -1.05 3.72 -19.26
N GLU A 238 -1.11 5.02 -19.58
CA GLU A 238 -2.10 5.60 -20.48
C GLU A 238 -1.98 5.06 -21.91
N ASP A 239 -0.76 4.75 -22.32
CA ASP A 239 -0.43 4.12 -23.62
C ASP A 239 -0.65 2.60 -23.65
N GLY A 240 -1.22 2.02 -22.58
CA GLY A 240 -1.42 0.57 -22.42
C GLY A 240 -0.17 -0.22 -22.04
N ASN A 241 1.01 0.41 -22.02
CA ASN A 241 2.24 -0.25 -21.65
C ASN A 241 2.28 -0.62 -20.15
N LEU A 242 2.98 -1.70 -19.84
CA LEU A 242 3.19 -2.12 -18.46
C LEU A 242 4.13 -1.13 -17.76
N ALA A 243 3.73 -0.67 -16.59
CA ALA A 243 4.60 0.03 -15.66
C ALA A 243 4.98 -0.89 -14.50
N GLY A 244 5.94 -0.47 -13.68
CA GLY A 244 6.56 -1.25 -12.65
C GLY A 244 5.61 -2.15 -11.83
N TYR A 245 6.10 -3.31 -11.49
CA TYR A 245 5.44 -4.27 -10.62
C TYR A 245 6.48 -4.78 -9.62
N ARG A 246 6.13 -4.89 -8.34
CA ARG A 246 7.07 -5.28 -7.27
C ARG A 246 7.79 -6.60 -7.59
N TRP A 247 7.08 -7.52 -8.23
CA TRP A 247 7.56 -8.88 -8.50
C TRP A 247 8.07 -9.10 -9.95
N GLY A 248 8.32 -8.02 -10.67
CA GLY A 248 8.82 -8.03 -12.05
C GLY A 248 7.75 -7.88 -13.12
N LEU A 249 8.13 -7.28 -14.25
CA LEU A 249 7.20 -7.00 -15.35
C LEU A 249 6.73 -8.27 -16.06
N GLU A 250 7.56 -9.32 -16.10
CA GLU A 250 7.19 -10.62 -16.68
C GLU A 250 5.97 -11.20 -15.99
N ARG A 251 6.00 -11.31 -14.65
CA ARG A 251 4.86 -11.81 -13.87
C ARG A 251 3.62 -10.93 -14.02
N LYS A 252 3.80 -9.62 -14.15
CA LYS A 252 2.66 -8.74 -14.43
C LYS A 252 2.03 -9.06 -15.77
N ARG A 253 2.85 -9.31 -16.78
CA ARG A 253 2.39 -9.69 -18.12
C ARG A 253 1.66 -11.04 -18.08
N GLU A 254 2.27 -12.05 -17.49
CA GLU A 254 1.68 -13.39 -17.35
C GLU A 254 0.33 -13.35 -16.63
N LEU A 255 0.20 -12.58 -15.53
CA LEU A 255 -1.07 -12.38 -14.84
C LEU A 255 -2.14 -11.79 -15.77
N LEU A 256 -1.81 -10.73 -16.49
CA LEU A 256 -2.76 -10.07 -17.37
C LEU A 256 -3.16 -10.96 -18.56
N GLU A 257 -2.20 -11.62 -19.21
CA GLU A 257 -2.44 -12.54 -20.33
C GLU A 257 -3.34 -13.69 -19.88
N HIS A 258 -3.06 -14.28 -18.71
CA HIS A 258 -3.87 -15.33 -18.14
C HIS A 258 -5.30 -14.87 -17.84
N GLU A 259 -5.46 -13.70 -17.22
CA GLU A 259 -6.77 -13.11 -16.93
C GLU A 259 -7.57 -12.79 -18.21
N PHE A 260 -6.91 -12.29 -19.25
CA PHE A 260 -7.55 -11.99 -20.54
C PHE A 260 -7.99 -13.26 -21.26
N ALA A 261 -7.16 -14.31 -21.25
CA ALA A 261 -7.49 -15.59 -21.87
C ALA A 261 -8.71 -16.27 -21.23
N GLN A 262 -8.86 -16.16 -19.90
CA GLN A 262 -9.95 -16.77 -19.16
C GLN A 262 -11.28 -15.98 -19.19
N LYS A 263 -11.24 -14.70 -19.57
CA LYS A 263 -12.42 -13.83 -19.59
C LYS A 263 -13.61 -14.34 -20.44
N PRO A 264 -13.42 -14.93 -21.63
CA PRO A 264 -14.52 -15.50 -22.41
C PRO A 264 -15.18 -16.70 -21.72
N LEU A 265 -14.38 -17.57 -21.08
CA LEU A 265 -14.87 -18.77 -20.40
C LEU A 265 -15.74 -18.43 -19.17
N LEU A 266 -15.40 -17.37 -18.44
CA LEU A 266 -16.17 -16.88 -17.30
C LEU A 266 -17.51 -16.28 -17.72
N LYS A 267 -17.57 -15.56 -18.84
CA LYS A 267 -18.82 -15.04 -19.40
C LYS A 267 -19.78 -16.14 -19.84
N ALA A 268 -19.27 -17.27 -20.30
CA ALA A 268 -20.10 -18.42 -20.68
C ALA A 268 -20.76 -19.09 -19.49
N LYS A 269 -20.05 -19.23 -18.34
CA LYS A 269 -20.58 -19.83 -17.11
C LYS A 269 -21.68 -18.99 -16.42
N THR A 270 -21.64 -17.67 -16.53
CA THR A 270 -22.65 -16.76 -15.94
C THR A 270 -23.93 -16.65 -16.76
N LYS A 271 -23.97 -17.12 -18.01
CA LYS A 271 -25.19 -17.15 -18.83
C LYS A 271 -26.02 -18.42 -18.67
N THR A 272 -25.52 -19.43 -17.95
CA THR A 272 -26.14 -20.75 -17.77
C THR A 272 -26.63 -21.00 -16.34
N ALA A 273 -26.59 -20.00 -15.45
CA ALA A 273 -27.16 -20.00 -14.11
C ALA A 273 -28.22 -18.90 -14.02
#